data_14c8d29a615825f2db32a21afd36a2dc
#
_entry.id   14c8d29a615825f2db32a21afd36a2dc
#
_cell.length_a   1.000
_cell.length_b   1.000
_cell.length_c   1.000
_cell.angle_alpha   90.00
_cell.angle_beta   90.00
_cell.angle_gamma   90.00
#
_symmetry.space_group_name_H-M   'P 1'
#
loop_
_entity.id
_entity.type
_entity.pdbx_description
1 polymer ?
#
loop_
_entity_poly.entity_id
_entity_poly.type
_entity_poly.pdbx_seq_one_letter_code
_entity_poly.pdbx_strand_id
1 'polypeptide(L)'
;MMNLLCVSHTIDIINYGMLKAIQAKGFNTYVTYTTEDEHKAIPKDITGIEVPYFRKKFNWPTIQCIRKIIKTHQIHVIYAINSSDLSNALFATLGTQVKVVGYRGTQAKIRRSDLTYYLGTLNPRVAHMMCATQDIKEQLSKFISPAKMTVNPKPYDVNWMKDAFTHPQSVEGIPDDAF
;
A
#
# COMPACT_ATOMS: atom_id res chain seq x y z
N MET A 1 -6.47 8.80 -19.40
CA MET A 1 -5.33 8.48 -18.50
C MET A 1 -5.92 7.86 -17.23
N MET A 2 -5.32 6.81 -16.65
CA MET A 2 -5.84 6.18 -15.44
C MET A 2 -5.22 6.81 -14.20
N ASN A 3 -6.03 7.07 -13.16
CA ASN A 3 -5.62 7.70 -11.93
C ASN A 3 -5.57 6.64 -10.82
N LEU A 4 -4.41 6.48 -10.18
CA LEU A 4 -4.15 5.55 -9.09
C LEU A 4 -3.91 6.31 -7.80
N LEU A 5 -4.58 5.92 -6.73
CA LEU A 5 -4.36 6.42 -5.38
C LEU A 5 -3.71 5.32 -4.53
N CYS A 6 -2.52 5.59 -4.00
CA CYS A 6 -1.92 4.77 -2.96
C CYS A 6 -2.43 5.24 -1.60
N VAL A 7 -3.15 4.38 -0.89
CA VAL A 7 -3.62 4.65 0.47
C VAL A 7 -2.70 3.97 1.46
N SER A 8 -2.06 4.75 2.29
CA SER A 8 -1.22 4.27 3.39
C SER A 8 -1.26 5.23 4.57
N HIS A 9 -1.21 4.71 5.78
CA HIS A 9 -0.96 5.50 6.99
C HIS A 9 0.54 5.53 7.34
N THR A 10 1.36 4.77 6.63
CA THR A 10 2.83 4.81 6.65
C THR A 10 3.32 4.28 5.31
N ILE A 11 4.07 5.09 4.58
CA ILE A 11 4.61 4.71 3.28
C ILE A 11 6.14 4.68 3.35
N ASP A 12 6.73 3.67 2.74
CA ASP A 12 8.18 3.55 2.64
C ASP A 12 8.70 3.97 1.25
N ILE A 13 10.01 4.20 1.16
CA ILE A 13 10.70 4.62 -0.06
C ILE A 13 10.49 3.64 -1.23
N ILE A 14 10.36 2.34 -0.93
CA ILE A 14 10.15 1.29 -1.92
C ILE A 14 8.82 1.48 -2.65
N ASN A 15 7.77 1.89 -1.92
CA ASN A 15 6.48 2.17 -2.53
C ASN A 15 6.52 3.41 -3.44
N TYR A 16 7.32 4.42 -3.12
CA TYR A 16 7.51 5.57 -4.03
C TYR A 16 8.13 5.16 -5.35
N GLY A 17 9.16 4.29 -5.34
CA GLY A 17 9.74 3.77 -6.57
C GLY A 17 8.74 2.98 -7.42
N MET A 18 7.90 2.17 -6.80
CA MET A 18 6.81 1.50 -7.51
C MET A 18 5.83 2.51 -8.15
N LEU A 19 5.44 3.56 -7.42
CA LEU A 19 4.55 4.59 -7.95
C LEU A 19 5.17 5.33 -9.13
N LYS A 20 6.48 5.64 -9.09
CA LYS A 20 7.22 6.22 -10.23
C LYS A 20 7.24 5.29 -11.44
N ALA A 21 7.48 4.00 -11.23
CA ALA A 21 7.43 3.02 -12.31
C ALA A 21 6.04 2.92 -12.95
N ILE A 22 4.98 3.07 -12.16
CA ILE A 22 3.59 3.12 -12.63
C ILE A 22 3.33 4.41 -13.42
N GLN A 23 3.85 5.56 -12.97
CA GLN A 23 3.77 6.83 -13.73
C GLN A 23 4.43 6.72 -15.10
N ALA A 24 5.60 6.08 -15.18
CA ALA A 24 6.30 5.84 -16.44
C ALA A 24 5.49 5.00 -17.43
N LYS A 25 4.46 4.28 -16.95
CA LYS A 25 3.48 3.54 -17.77
C LYS A 25 2.24 4.38 -18.14
N GLY A 26 2.24 5.68 -17.86
CA GLY A 26 1.17 6.60 -18.26
C GLY A 26 0.02 6.72 -17.25
N PHE A 27 0.25 6.38 -15.99
CA PHE A 27 -0.72 6.59 -14.91
C PHE A 27 -0.45 7.92 -14.19
N ASN A 28 -1.49 8.62 -13.75
CA ASN A 28 -1.35 9.63 -12.70
C ASN A 28 -1.36 8.93 -11.34
N THR A 29 -0.37 9.21 -10.50
CA THR A 29 -0.25 8.61 -9.17
C THR A 29 -0.40 9.65 -8.08
N TYR A 30 -1.20 9.29 -7.11
CA TYR A 30 -1.46 10.05 -5.89
C TYR A 30 -1.11 9.19 -4.69
N VAL A 31 -0.70 9.81 -3.59
CA VAL A 31 -0.41 9.10 -2.35
C VAL A 31 -1.01 9.84 -1.17
N THR A 32 -1.57 9.11 -0.20
CA THR A 32 -2.02 9.70 1.05
C THR A 32 -0.86 9.83 2.04
N TYR A 33 -0.88 10.89 2.84
CA TYR A 33 0.00 11.06 3.99
C TYR A 33 -0.79 11.55 5.20
N THR A 34 -0.23 11.39 6.39
CA THR A 34 -0.90 11.73 7.66
C THR A 34 -0.09 12.69 8.53
N THR A 35 1.19 12.90 8.21
CA THR A 35 2.10 13.79 8.94
C THR A 35 2.93 14.63 7.99
N GLU A 36 3.41 15.79 8.47
CA GLU A 36 4.31 16.66 7.72
C GLU A 36 5.64 15.98 7.32
N ASP A 37 6.14 15.08 8.15
CA ASP A 37 7.38 14.37 7.84
C ASP A 37 7.17 13.36 6.70
N GLU A 38 6.03 12.68 6.66
CA GLU A 38 5.63 11.86 5.50
C GLU A 38 5.50 12.74 4.24
N HIS A 39 4.88 13.92 4.36
CA HIS A 39 4.75 14.86 3.24
C HIS A 39 6.11 15.25 2.65
N LYS A 40 7.08 15.62 3.50
CA LYS A 40 8.44 15.97 3.07
C LYS A 40 9.17 14.83 2.37
N ALA A 41 8.86 13.58 2.73
CA ALA A 41 9.45 12.39 2.13
C ALA A 41 8.86 12.04 0.76
N ILE A 42 7.71 12.62 0.36
CA ILE A 42 7.07 12.36 -0.93
C ILE A 42 7.92 12.97 -2.04
N PRO A 43 8.30 12.18 -3.07
CA PRO A 43 8.99 12.71 -4.24
C PRO A 43 8.17 13.80 -4.93
N LYS A 44 8.83 14.87 -5.42
CA LYS A 44 8.18 16.05 -6.03
C LYS A 44 7.30 15.74 -7.24
N ASP A 45 7.53 14.64 -7.89
CA ASP A 45 6.80 14.14 -9.06
C ASP A 45 5.53 13.33 -8.69
N ILE A 46 5.31 13.04 -7.40
CA ILE A 46 4.12 12.35 -6.89
C ILE A 46 3.24 13.34 -6.12
N THR A 47 1.95 13.37 -6.43
CA THR A 47 1.01 14.23 -5.71
C THR A 47 0.63 13.62 -4.36
N GLY A 48 1.08 14.26 -3.27
CA GLY A 48 0.66 13.92 -1.90
C GLY A 48 -0.70 14.55 -1.56
N ILE A 49 -1.54 13.81 -0.86
CA ILE A 49 -2.84 14.29 -0.37
C ILE A 49 -2.98 13.94 1.11
N GLU A 50 -3.19 14.96 1.93
CA GLU A 50 -3.38 14.79 3.36
C GLU A 50 -4.68 14.06 3.68
N VAL A 51 -4.60 13.12 4.64
CA VAL A 51 -5.76 12.43 5.21
C VAL A 51 -5.65 12.37 6.73
N PRO A 52 -6.77 12.33 7.45
CA PRO A 52 -6.74 12.16 8.90
C PRO A 52 -6.00 10.87 9.28
N TYR A 53 -5.19 10.94 10.34
CA TYR A 53 -4.45 9.78 10.85
C TYR A 53 -5.39 8.63 11.25
N PHE A 54 -5.05 7.41 10.87
CA PHE A 54 -5.87 6.23 11.13
C PHE A 54 -5.04 4.95 11.29
N ARG A 55 -5.46 4.12 12.25
CA ARG A 55 -4.95 2.74 12.43
C ARG A 55 -6.07 1.70 12.47
N LYS A 56 -7.30 2.18 12.71
CA LYS A 56 -8.47 1.29 12.80
C LYS A 56 -8.94 0.86 11.42
N LYS A 57 -9.48 -0.36 11.31
CA LYS A 57 -10.08 -0.87 10.06
C LYS A 57 -11.31 -0.09 9.60
N PHE A 58 -11.90 0.70 10.47
CA PHE A 58 -12.98 1.63 10.17
C PHE A 58 -12.69 2.97 10.82
N ASN A 59 -12.46 3.99 10.01
CA ASN A 59 -12.26 5.38 10.45
C ASN A 59 -13.10 6.29 9.55
N TRP A 60 -14.20 6.79 10.08
CA TRP A 60 -15.17 7.55 9.30
C TRP A 60 -14.60 8.83 8.67
N PRO A 61 -13.84 9.67 9.39
CA PRO A 61 -13.19 10.85 8.79
C PRO A 61 -12.29 10.48 7.60
N THR A 62 -11.46 9.46 7.73
CA THR A 62 -10.58 8.98 6.65
C THR A 62 -11.38 8.45 5.47
N ILE A 63 -12.44 7.67 5.72
CA ILE A 63 -13.33 7.15 4.66
C ILE A 63 -13.94 8.30 3.86
N GLN A 64 -14.45 9.34 4.53
CA GLN A 64 -15.04 10.51 3.86
C GLN A 64 -13.98 11.29 3.07
N CYS A 65 -12.77 11.44 3.63
CA CYS A 65 -11.66 12.08 2.93
C CYS A 65 -11.29 11.32 1.66
N ILE A 66 -11.10 9.99 1.75
CA ILE A 66 -10.80 9.16 0.57
C ILE A 66 -11.93 9.25 -0.47
N ARG A 67 -13.21 9.27 -0.04
CA ARG A 67 -14.35 9.48 -0.95
C ARG A 67 -14.28 10.81 -1.70
N LYS A 68 -13.90 11.88 -1.01
CA LYS A 68 -13.69 13.18 -1.63
C LYS A 68 -12.54 13.12 -2.65
N ILE A 69 -11.41 12.50 -2.30
CA ILE A 69 -10.26 12.30 -3.19
C ILE A 69 -10.68 11.52 -4.45
N ILE A 70 -11.42 10.43 -4.29
CA ILE A 70 -11.93 9.63 -5.42
C ILE A 70 -12.68 10.50 -6.42
N LYS A 71 -13.58 11.35 -5.94
CA LYS A 71 -14.39 12.23 -6.79
C LYS A 71 -13.57 13.36 -7.43
N THR A 72 -12.76 14.06 -6.60
CA THR A 72 -12.00 15.23 -7.05
C THR A 72 -10.94 14.85 -8.09
N HIS A 73 -10.24 13.73 -7.87
CA HIS A 73 -9.15 13.29 -8.74
C HIS A 73 -9.55 12.16 -9.69
N GLN A 74 -10.85 11.83 -9.79
CA GLN A 74 -11.37 10.78 -10.68
C GLN A 74 -10.55 9.48 -10.56
N ILE A 75 -10.36 9.00 -9.32
CA ILE A 75 -9.57 7.81 -9.06
C ILE A 75 -10.23 6.57 -9.65
N HIS A 76 -9.46 5.75 -10.36
CA HIS A 76 -9.90 4.51 -10.99
C HIS A 76 -9.47 3.28 -10.19
N VAL A 77 -8.28 3.36 -9.58
CA VAL A 77 -7.68 2.26 -8.81
C VAL A 77 -7.16 2.79 -7.48
N ILE A 78 -7.42 2.06 -6.40
CA ILE A 78 -6.77 2.28 -5.10
C ILE A 78 -5.83 1.11 -4.84
N TYR A 79 -4.58 1.41 -4.51
CA TYR A 79 -3.61 0.48 -3.96
C TYR A 79 -3.47 0.71 -2.46
N ALA A 80 -3.78 -0.31 -1.66
CA ALA A 80 -3.77 -0.24 -0.20
C ALA A 80 -2.68 -1.15 0.37
N ILE A 81 -1.78 -0.58 1.18
CA ILE A 81 -0.56 -1.26 1.65
C ILE A 81 -0.83 -2.10 2.89
N ASN A 82 -1.54 -1.55 3.86
CA ASN A 82 -1.80 -2.21 5.13
C ASN A 82 -3.25 -2.66 5.28
N SER A 83 -3.53 -3.47 6.27
CA SER A 83 -4.87 -4.03 6.52
C SER A 83 -5.91 -2.94 6.87
N SER A 84 -5.51 -1.89 7.61
CA SER A 84 -6.38 -0.73 7.90
C SER A 84 -6.63 0.10 6.65
N ASP A 85 -5.59 0.31 5.82
CA ASP A 85 -5.67 1.05 4.57
C ASP A 85 -6.65 0.38 3.61
N LEU A 86 -6.50 -0.95 3.46
CA LEU A 86 -7.38 -1.76 2.62
C LEU A 86 -8.83 -1.69 3.09
N SER A 87 -9.07 -1.80 4.39
CA SER A 87 -10.42 -1.76 4.94
C SER A 87 -11.07 -0.39 4.72
N ASN A 88 -10.39 0.72 5.06
CA ASN A 88 -10.92 2.07 4.85
C ASN A 88 -11.14 2.39 3.36
N ALA A 89 -10.24 1.92 2.47
CA ALA A 89 -10.41 2.04 1.02
C ALA A 89 -11.66 1.29 0.52
N LEU A 90 -11.89 0.07 1.00
CA LEU A 90 -13.09 -0.71 0.66
C LEU A 90 -14.39 -0.01 1.10
N PHE A 91 -14.41 0.60 2.28
CA PHE A 91 -15.55 1.40 2.72
C PHE A 91 -15.72 2.68 1.90
N ALA A 92 -14.62 3.35 1.58
CA ALA A 92 -14.66 4.57 0.78
C ALA A 92 -15.15 4.33 -0.65
N THR A 93 -14.90 3.16 -1.22
CA THR A 93 -15.29 2.80 -2.59
C THR A 93 -16.70 2.19 -2.70
N LEU A 94 -17.48 2.12 -1.59
CA LEU A 94 -18.87 1.66 -1.64
C LEU A 94 -19.70 2.53 -2.59
N GLY A 95 -20.40 1.88 -3.54
CA GLY A 95 -21.22 2.58 -4.54
C GLY A 95 -20.43 3.23 -5.69
N THR A 96 -19.13 2.89 -5.85
CA THR A 96 -18.30 3.36 -6.96
C THR A 96 -17.80 2.20 -7.83
N GLN A 97 -17.23 2.51 -9.00
CA GLN A 97 -16.57 1.55 -9.90
C GLN A 97 -15.07 1.40 -9.63
N VAL A 98 -14.54 2.08 -8.61
CA VAL A 98 -13.12 2.08 -8.26
C VAL A 98 -12.68 0.68 -7.86
N LYS A 99 -11.59 0.20 -8.45
CA LYS A 99 -10.99 -1.09 -8.12
C LYS A 99 -10.03 -0.95 -6.95
N VAL A 100 -10.14 -1.85 -5.96
CA VAL A 100 -9.24 -1.86 -4.80
C VAL A 100 -8.29 -3.03 -4.91
N VAL A 101 -7.00 -2.73 -4.91
CA VAL A 101 -5.89 -3.69 -4.89
C VAL A 101 -5.26 -3.64 -3.51
N GLY A 102 -5.12 -4.78 -2.87
CA GLY A 102 -4.47 -4.90 -1.57
C GLY A 102 -3.06 -5.47 -1.68
N TYR A 103 -2.21 -5.18 -0.70
CA TYR A 103 -0.91 -5.81 -0.52
C TYR A 103 -0.87 -6.66 0.75
N ARG A 104 -0.24 -7.83 0.66
CA ARG A 104 -0.02 -8.71 1.79
C ARG A 104 1.47 -9.04 1.91
N GLY A 105 2.13 -8.41 2.89
CA GLY A 105 3.57 -8.55 3.14
C GLY A 105 3.94 -9.58 4.20
N THR A 106 2.98 -10.04 5.01
CA THR A 106 3.25 -10.91 6.15
C THR A 106 2.37 -12.16 6.15
N GLN A 107 2.93 -13.27 6.58
CA GLN A 107 2.16 -14.45 6.94
C GLN A 107 1.43 -14.19 8.25
N ALA A 108 0.16 -14.56 8.32
CA ALA A 108 -0.61 -14.57 9.55
C ALA A 108 -1.65 -15.68 9.50
N LYS A 109 -1.95 -16.27 10.63
CA LYS A 109 -2.96 -17.31 10.73
C LYS A 109 -4.35 -16.74 10.44
N ILE A 110 -4.81 -16.91 9.19
CA ILE A 110 -6.15 -16.49 8.77
C ILE A 110 -7.15 -17.54 9.21
N ARG A 111 -8.24 -17.12 9.83
CA ARG A 111 -9.36 -17.96 10.21
C ARG A 111 -10.64 -17.47 9.54
N ARG A 112 -11.42 -18.37 8.96
CA ARG A 112 -12.73 -18.04 8.35
C ARG A 112 -13.75 -17.50 9.38
N SER A 113 -13.61 -17.89 10.64
CA SER A 113 -14.45 -17.41 11.74
C SER A 113 -14.12 -15.99 12.21
N ASP A 114 -12.95 -15.45 11.83
CA ASP A 114 -12.57 -14.09 12.20
C ASP A 114 -13.13 -13.09 11.17
N LEU A 115 -14.27 -12.49 11.53
CA LEU A 115 -14.97 -11.51 10.69
C LEU A 115 -14.12 -10.29 10.34
N THR A 116 -13.06 -10.01 11.11
CA THR A 116 -12.20 -8.86 10.84
C THR A 116 -11.41 -9.00 9.53
N TYR A 117 -11.18 -10.22 9.03
CA TYR A 117 -10.58 -10.46 7.73
C TYR A 117 -11.51 -10.07 6.56
N TYR A 118 -12.82 -10.19 6.75
CA TYR A 118 -13.82 -9.81 5.73
C TYR A 118 -13.98 -8.29 5.58
N LEU A 119 -13.49 -7.52 6.54
CA LEU A 119 -13.39 -6.06 6.40
C LEU A 119 -12.22 -5.62 5.50
N GLY A 120 -11.30 -6.52 5.18
CA GLY A 120 -10.10 -6.25 4.39
C GLY A 120 -9.75 -7.40 3.46
N THR A 121 -8.75 -8.20 3.82
CA THR A 121 -8.11 -9.22 2.96
C THR A 121 -9.09 -10.21 2.31
N LEU A 122 -10.09 -10.68 3.04
CA LEU A 122 -11.09 -11.64 2.53
C LEU A 122 -12.36 -10.95 2.00
N ASN A 123 -12.37 -9.64 1.86
CA ASN A 123 -13.52 -8.94 1.31
C ASN A 123 -13.68 -9.27 -0.18
N PRO A 124 -14.86 -9.71 -0.64
CA PRO A 124 -15.07 -10.10 -2.03
C PRO A 124 -14.90 -8.95 -3.04
N ARG A 125 -14.94 -7.71 -2.56
CA ARG A 125 -14.74 -6.49 -3.35
C ARG A 125 -13.26 -6.15 -3.59
N VAL A 126 -12.32 -6.87 -2.96
CA VAL A 126 -10.90 -6.78 -3.34
C VAL A 126 -10.76 -7.29 -4.76
N ALA A 127 -10.36 -6.40 -5.66
CA ALA A 127 -10.22 -6.72 -7.08
C ALA A 127 -8.99 -7.62 -7.31
N HIS A 128 -7.90 -7.33 -6.63
CA HIS A 128 -6.67 -8.10 -6.71
C HIS A 128 -5.85 -7.99 -5.42
N MET A 129 -5.08 -9.03 -5.09
CA MET A 129 -4.18 -9.07 -3.94
C MET A 129 -2.74 -9.30 -4.42
N MET A 130 -1.86 -8.38 -4.11
CA MET A 130 -0.43 -8.55 -4.33
C MET A 130 0.18 -9.20 -3.10
N CYS A 131 0.86 -10.32 -3.29
CA CYS A 131 1.50 -11.10 -2.22
C CYS A 131 3.01 -10.92 -2.28
N ALA A 132 3.66 -10.68 -1.14
CA ALA A 132 5.11 -10.50 -1.09
C ALA A 132 5.88 -11.76 -1.48
N THR A 133 5.34 -12.94 -1.15
CA THR A 133 5.99 -14.24 -1.40
C THR A 133 5.00 -15.26 -1.93
N GLN A 134 5.54 -16.33 -2.50
CA GLN A 134 4.75 -17.47 -2.96
C GLN A 134 4.00 -18.14 -1.80
N ASP A 135 4.64 -18.28 -0.63
CA ASP A 135 4.01 -18.89 0.57
C ASP A 135 2.78 -18.12 1.03
N ILE A 136 2.84 -16.77 0.97
CA ILE A 136 1.69 -15.93 1.30
C ILE A 136 0.55 -16.17 0.31
N LYS A 137 0.86 -16.26 -0.99
CA LYS A 137 -0.11 -16.57 -2.02
C LYS A 137 -0.74 -17.95 -1.80
N GLU A 138 0.05 -18.96 -1.50
CA GLU A 138 -0.43 -20.33 -1.22
C GLU A 138 -1.31 -20.36 0.03
N GLN A 139 -0.92 -19.66 1.10
CA GLN A 139 -1.76 -19.54 2.29
C GLN A 139 -3.11 -18.88 1.98
N LEU A 140 -3.10 -17.80 1.19
CA LEU A 140 -4.31 -17.08 0.81
C LEU A 140 -5.18 -17.85 -0.20
N SER A 141 -4.60 -18.74 -1.01
CA SER A 141 -5.33 -19.54 -2.01
C SER A 141 -6.40 -20.45 -1.40
N LYS A 142 -6.28 -20.74 -0.10
CA LYS A 142 -7.32 -21.46 0.68
C LYS A 142 -8.60 -20.66 0.88
N PHE A 143 -8.56 -19.34 0.61
CA PHE A 143 -9.64 -18.39 0.89
C PHE A 143 -10.02 -17.55 -0.32
N ILE A 144 -9.07 -17.21 -1.17
CA ILE A 144 -9.22 -16.31 -2.33
C ILE A 144 -8.78 -17.05 -3.58
N SER A 145 -9.49 -16.87 -4.69
CA SER A 145 -9.12 -17.46 -5.96
C SER A 145 -7.69 -17.06 -6.37
N PRO A 146 -6.82 -18.03 -6.76
CA PRO A 146 -5.46 -17.74 -7.24
C PRO A 146 -5.41 -16.74 -8.41
N ALA A 147 -6.47 -16.68 -9.24
CA ALA A 147 -6.58 -15.74 -10.35
C ALA A 147 -6.65 -14.28 -9.90
N LYS A 148 -7.07 -14.04 -8.65
CA LYS A 148 -7.09 -12.70 -8.03
C LYS A 148 -5.79 -12.37 -7.28
N MET A 149 -4.73 -13.14 -7.46
CA MET A 149 -3.50 -12.95 -6.68
C MET A 149 -2.26 -13.04 -7.57
N THR A 150 -1.31 -12.13 -7.34
CA THR A 150 0.01 -12.14 -7.97
C THR A 150 1.08 -12.07 -6.90
N VAL A 151 2.14 -12.85 -7.06
CA VAL A 151 3.35 -12.67 -6.26
C VAL A 151 4.12 -11.49 -6.83
N ASN A 152 4.33 -10.50 -6.00
CA ASN A 152 5.10 -9.32 -6.32
C ASN A 152 5.92 -8.93 -5.08
N PRO A 153 7.14 -9.45 -4.95
CA PRO A 153 8.06 -9.01 -3.91
C PRO A 153 8.21 -7.50 -3.99
N LYS A 154 8.34 -6.83 -2.86
CA LYS A 154 8.66 -5.40 -2.88
C LYS A 154 9.91 -5.20 -3.73
N PRO A 155 9.87 -4.34 -4.76
CA PRO A 155 11.04 -4.09 -5.58
C PRO A 155 12.15 -3.50 -4.72
N TYR A 156 13.34 -4.05 -4.86
CA TYR A 156 14.53 -3.51 -4.23
C TYR A 156 15.39 -2.88 -5.31
N ASP A 157 15.49 -1.56 -5.30
CA ASP A 157 16.39 -0.85 -6.21
C ASP A 157 17.71 -0.59 -5.50
N VAL A 158 18.75 -1.28 -5.94
CA VAL A 158 20.11 -1.15 -5.40
C VAL A 158 20.63 0.31 -5.48
N ASN A 159 20.18 1.07 -6.49
CA ASN A 159 20.61 2.46 -6.64
C ASN A 159 20.10 3.35 -5.50
N TRP A 160 18.96 3.05 -4.88
CA TRP A 160 18.47 3.82 -3.74
C TRP A 160 19.29 3.63 -2.46
N MET A 161 20.00 2.51 -2.40
CA MET A 161 20.84 2.14 -1.26
C MET A 161 22.32 2.37 -1.56
N LYS A 162 22.66 2.86 -2.77
CA LYS A 162 24.05 3.00 -3.20
C LYS A 162 24.89 3.83 -2.24
N ASP A 163 24.34 4.95 -1.76
CA ASP A 163 25.04 5.81 -0.82
C ASP A 163 25.24 5.14 0.55
N ALA A 164 24.28 4.33 1.00
CA ALA A 164 24.40 3.56 2.23
C ALA A 164 25.46 2.45 2.12
N PHE A 165 25.62 1.83 0.94
CA PHE A 165 26.65 0.83 0.69
C PHE A 165 28.05 1.45 0.50
N THR A 166 28.12 2.65 -0.09
CA THR A 166 29.40 3.34 -0.29
C THR A 166 29.88 4.10 0.94
N HIS A 167 28.96 4.51 1.80
CA HIS A 167 29.24 5.24 3.03
C HIS A 167 28.52 4.56 4.21
N PRO A 168 28.94 3.35 4.62
CA PRO A 168 28.34 2.68 5.75
C PRO A 168 28.49 3.54 7.00
N GLN A 169 27.38 3.81 7.67
CA GLN A 169 27.42 4.49 8.96
C GLN A 169 27.89 3.50 10.02
N SER A 170 28.88 3.86 10.81
CA SER A 170 29.24 3.10 12.01
C SER A 170 28.07 3.14 12.99
N VAL A 171 27.70 2.00 13.53
CA VAL A 171 26.66 1.88 14.56
C VAL A 171 27.36 1.82 15.90
N GLU A 172 27.01 2.72 16.81
CA GLU A 172 27.59 2.75 18.15
C GLU A 172 27.43 1.39 18.83
N GLY A 173 28.55 0.81 19.30
CA GLY A 173 28.59 -0.50 19.96
C GLY A 173 28.72 -1.71 19.03
N ILE A 174 28.83 -1.52 17.71
CA ILE A 174 29.17 -2.58 16.75
C ILE A 174 30.56 -2.32 16.18
N PRO A 175 31.51 -3.25 16.31
CA PRO A 175 32.83 -3.12 15.68
C PRO A 175 32.72 -3.00 14.15
N ASP A 176 33.54 -2.13 13.53
CA ASP A 176 33.53 -1.88 12.07
C ASP A 176 33.86 -3.14 11.24
N ASP A 177 34.46 -4.16 11.84
CA ASP A 177 34.79 -5.45 11.24
C ASP A 177 33.75 -6.56 11.49
N ALA A 178 32.58 -6.21 12.01
CA ALA A 178 31.51 -7.17 12.32
C ALA A 178 30.70 -7.61 11.07
N PHE A 179 31.05 -7.10 9.85
CA PHE A 179 30.33 -7.39 8.59
C PHE A 179 31.27 -7.87 7.51
#